data_e552001db5fce2462d60223a19ff5df1
#
_entry.id   e552001db5fce2462d60223a19ff5df1
#
_cell.length_a   1.000
_cell.length_b   1.000
_cell.length_c   1.000
_cell.angle_alpha   90.00
_cell.angle_beta   90.00
_cell.angle_gamma   90.00
#
_symmetry.space_group_name_H-M   'P 1'
#
loop_
_entity.id
_entity.type
_entity.pdbx_description
1 polymer ?
#
loop_
_entity_poly.entity_id
_entity_poly.type
_entity_poly.pdbx_seq_one_letter_code
_entity_poly.pdbx_strand_id
1 'polypeptide(L)'
;EPGGLAWLTFDKAGESTNTLSAQAMLELSQALDEFEREPPKGLVIRSGKSAGFIAGADIEEFTQVASAEDAKALVRRGWDLYNRLAAVKYPTLALIRGHCMGGGTELALACRYRIAVDEPGTRIALPEVMLGIVPGWGGMLRLPQVIGPAAALDMMLTGRAIDAKRAKRLGFADECVPPRVMENAARMLVLSGHPKRQLPFMQRMMNGPLKGVVASQAKK
;
A
#
# COMPACT_ATOMS: atom_id res chain seq x y z
N GLU A 1 4.26 1.43 -22.42
CA GLU A 1 4.46 0.13 -23.11
C GLU A 1 3.41 -0.11 -24.20
N PRO A 2 3.70 -1.05 -25.14
CA PRO A 2 2.69 -1.52 -26.09
C PRO A 2 1.42 -1.96 -25.34
N GLY A 3 0.26 -1.50 -25.76
CA GLY A 3 -1.02 -1.79 -25.10
C GLY A 3 -1.50 -0.73 -24.11
N GLY A 4 -0.74 0.35 -23.90
CA GLY A 4 -1.15 1.46 -23.03
C GLY A 4 -1.01 1.17 -21.54
N LEU A 5 -0.20 0.18 -21.14
CA LEU A 5 0.13 -0.11 -19.75
C LEU A 5 1.32 0.74 -19.30
N ALA A 6 1.15 1.49 -18.22
CA ALA A 6 2.22 2.26 -17.57
C ALA A 6 2.88 1.44 -16.45
N TRP A 7 4.21 1.55 -16.35
CA TRP A 7 5.01 0.99 -15.26
C TRP A 7 5.73 2.12 -14.54
N LEU A 8 5.40 2.31 -13.28
CA LEU A 8 6.09 3.23 -12.41
C LEU A 8 7.04 2.43 -11.52
N THR A 9 8.33 2.69 -11.64
CA THR A 9 9.35 1.96 -10.91
C THR A 9 10.02 2.86 -9.88
N PHE A 10 9.85 2.54 -8.59
CA PHE A 10 10.64 3.17 -7.53
C PHE A 10 12.06 2.59 -7.55
N ASP A 11 13.06 3.46 -7.72
CA ASP A 11 14.48 3.08 -7.75
C ASP A 11 15.36 4.22 -7.22
N LYS A 12 15.39 4.39 -5.89
CA LYS A 12 16.17 5.45 -5.23
C LYS A 12 17.66 5.26 -5.52
N ALA A 13 18.27 6.23 -6.22
CA ALA A 13 19.67 6.15 -6.62
C ALA A 13 20.61 6.08 -5.39
N GLY A 14 21.64 5.27 -5.48
CA GLY A 14 22.65 5.12 -4.42
C GLY A 14 22.20 4.30 -3.19
N GLU A 15 20.93 3.90 -3.10
CA GLU A 15 20.39 3.19 -1.96
C GLU A 15 20.05 1.73 -2.29
N SER A 16 20.19 0.85 -1.30
CA SER A 16 19.80 -0.57 -1.45
C SER A 16 18.30 -0.80 -1.34
N THR A 17 17.57 0.16 -0.74
CA THR A 17 16.12 0.11 -0.50
C THR A 17 15.43 1.38 -0.96
N ASN A 18 14.15 1.28 -1.32
CA ASN A 18 13.33 2.45 -1.57
C ASN A 18 12.71 2.96 -0.26
N THR A 19 12.84 4.25 0.00
CA THR A 19 12.12 4.99 1.03
C THR A 19 11.25 6.08 0.40
N LEU A 20 10.21 6.48 1.10
CA LEU A 20 9.29 7.55 0.67
C LEU A 20 9.76 8.87 1.27
N SER A 21 10.73 9.49 0.61
CA SER A 21 11.16 10.86 0.90
C SER A 21 10.19 11.88 0.26
N ALA A 22 10.31 13.15 0.64
CA ALA A 22 9.58 14.26 0.02
C ALA A 22 9.77 14.27 -1.50
N GLN A 23 11.01 14.01 -1.96
CA GLN A 23 11.34 13.96 -3.38
C GLN A 23 10.62 12.79 -4.08
N ALA A 24 10.66 11.58 -3.52
CA ALA A 24 9.96 10.42 -4.09
C ALA A 24 8.45 10.62 -4.17
N MET A 25 7.86 11.29 -3.17
CA MET A 25 6.44 11.62 -3.16
C MET A 25 6.10 12.72 -4.20
N LEU A 26 6.99 13.69 -4.39
CA LEU A 26 6.84 14.72 -5.44
C LEU A 26 6.89 14.07 -6.83
N GLU A 27 7.83 13.18 -7.08
CA GLU A 27 7.95 12.44 -8.34
C GLU A 27 6.72 11.57 -8.62
N LEU A 28 6.19 10.90 -7.60
CA LEU A 28 4.92 10.16 -7.73
C LEU A 28 3.77 11.11 -8.09
N SER A 29 3.70 12.29 -7.45
CA SER A 29 2.68 13.29 -7.77
C SER A 29 2.78 13.77 -9.22
N GLN A 30 4.00 14.07 -9.69
CA GLN A 30 4.26 14.49 -11.08
C GLN A 30 3.89 13.40 -12.08
N ALA A 31 4.23 12.13 -11.78
CA ALA A 31 3.81 11.01 -12.61
C ALA A 31 2.28 10.89 -12.69
N LEU A 32 1.57 11.11 -11.58
CA LEU A 32 0.11 11.15 -11.60
C LEU A 32 -0.44 12.32 -12.41
N ASP A 33 0.23 13.51 -12.42
CA ASP A 33 -0.14 14.64 -13.26
C ASP A 33 -0.04 14.29 -14.76
N GLU A 34 1.01 13.56 -15.15
CA GLU A 34 1.17 13.07 -16.52
C GLU A 34 0.07 12.07 -16.89
N PHE A 35 -0.21 11.10 -16.02
CA PHE A 35 -1.25 10.09 -16.24
C PHE A 35 -2.67 10.67 -16.19
N GLU A 36 -2.89 11.82 -15.58
CA GLU A 36 -4.18 12.52 -15.68
C GLU A 36 -4.39 13.20 -17.03
N ARG A 37 -3.30 13.69 -17.65
CA ARG A 37 -3.34 14.28 -18.98
C ARG A 37 -3.48 13.22 -20.08
N GLU A 38 -2.77 12.10 -19.92
CA GLU A 38 -2.78 10.95 -20.84
C GLU A 38 -2.99 9.65 -20.05
N PRO A 39 -4.25 9.29 -19.75
CA PRO A 39 -4.55 8.16 -18.89
C PRO A 39 -4.13 6.83 -19.50
N PRO A 40 -3.33 6.01 -18.81
CA PRO A 40 -2.98 4.69 -19.28
C PRO A 40 -4.19 3.74 -19.14
N LYS A 41 -4.17 2.61 -19.85
CA LYS A 41 -5.15 1.54 -19.66
C LYS A 41 -5.00 0.85 -18.30
N GLY A 42 -3.86 1.01 -17.66
CA GLY A 42 -3.56 0.55 -16.32
C GLY A 42 -2.18 0.99 -15.86
N LEU A 43 -1.99 1.09 -14.56
CA LEU A 43 -0.73 1.48 -13.91
C LEU A 43 -0.25 0.35 -13.00
N VAL A 44 0.98 -0.13 -13.23
CA VAL A 44 1.69 -1.03 -12.31
C VAL A 44 2.77 -0.26 -11.58
N ILE A 45 2.72 -0.25 -10.26
CA ILE A 45 3.76 0.33 -9.40
C ILE A 45 4.63 -0.82 -8.89
N ARG A 46 5.94 -0.72 -9.09
CA ARG A 46 6.93 -1.73 -8.69
C ARG A 46 8.19 -1.11 -8.13
N SER A 47 9.08 -1.94 -7.60
CA SER A 47 10.43 -1.58 -7.20
C SER A 47 11.46 -2.03 -8.24
N GLY A 48 12.49 -1.23 -8.46
CA GLY A 48 13.73 -1.61 -9.15
C GLY A 48 14.74 -2.31 -8.23
N LYS A 49 14.49 -2.33 -6.91
CA LYS A 49 15.40 -2.93 -5.92
C LYS A 49 15.12 -4.40 -5.68
N SER A 50 16.19 -5.18 -5.52
CA SER A 50 16.10 -6.59 -5.13
C SER A 50 15.70 -6.77 -3.65
N ALA A 51 16.03 -5.82 -2.78
CA ALA A 51 15.78 -5.88 -1.34
C ALA A 51 14.30 -5.76 -0.99
N GLY A 52 13.48 -5.07 -1.79
CA GLY A 52 12.08 -4.95 -1.48
C GLY A 52 11.31 -3.93 -2.31
N PHE A 53 10.02 -3.84 -2.01
CA PHE A 53 9.11 -2.90 -2.64
C PHE A 53 9.40 -1.47 -2.14
N ILE A 54 9.01 -1.16 -0.92
CA ILE A 54 9.26 0.14 -0.26
C ILE A 54 9.36 -0.12 1.25
N ALA A 55 10.43 0.37 1.88
CA ALA A 55 10.74 0.14 3.29
C ALA A 55 9.97 1.07 4.26
N GLY A 56 9.18 2.00 3.75
CA GLY A 56 8.41 2.97 4.52
C GLY A 56 8.79 4.41 4.20
N ALA A 57 8.35 5.33 5.06
CA ALA A 57 8.75 6.73 4.99
C ALA A 57 10.24 6.90 5.28
N ASP A 58 10.83 7.97 4.78
CA ASP A 58 12.21 8.31 5.09
C ASP A 58 12.30 8.80 6.54
N ILE A 59 12.96 8.01 7.40
CA ILE A 59 13.05 8.29 8.84
C ILE A 59 13.84 9.59 9.10
N GLU A 60 14.78 9.94 8.24
CA GLU A 60 15.56 11.17 8.39
C GLU A 60 14.66 12.41 8.31
N GLU A 61 13.61 12.39 7.50
CA GLU A 61 12.65 13.49 7.43
C GLU A 61 11.87 13.68 8.75
N PHE A 62 11.65 12.61 9.53
CA PHE A 62 10.99 12.74 10.84
C PHE A 62 11.87 13.46 11.86
N THR A 63 13.19 13.36 11.75
CA THR A 63 14.11 14.08 12.66
C THR A 63 14.09 15.59 12.44
N GLN A 64 13.60 16.05 11.28
CA GLN A 64 13.49 17.46 10.93
C GLN A 64 12.16 18.08 11.36
N VAL A 65 11.22 17.29 11.87
CA VAL A 65 9.93 17.77 12.37
C VAL A 65 10.14 18.52 13.67
N ALA A 66 10.04 19.84 13.63
CA ALA A 66 10.28 20.72 14.77
C ALA A 66 8.99 21.21 15.46
N SER A 67 7.84 21.10 14.78
CA SER A 67 6.56 21.60 15.28
C SER A 67 5.40 20.63 14.97
N ALA A 68 4.28 20.83 15.65
CA ALA A 68 3.04 20.09 15.36
C ALA A 68 2.52 20.41 13.95
N GLU A 69 2.78 21.60 13.43
CA GLU A 69 2.42 22.03 12.09
C GLU A 69 3.23 21.26 11.03
N ASP A 70 4.53 21.07 11.25
CA ASP A 70 5.41 20.29 10.36
C ASP A 70 4.94 18.83 10.33
N ALA A 71 4.62 18.25 11.49
CA ALA A 71 4.07 16.90 11.58
C ALA A 71 2.76 16.75 10.81
N LYS A 72 1.85 17.71 10.93
CA LYS A 72 0.58 17.72 10.18
C LYS A 72 0.81 17.85 8.68
N ALA A 73 1.76 18.69 8.26
CA ALA A 73 2.09 18.88 6.84
C ALA A 73 2.65 17.59 6.23
N LEU A 74 3.55 16.90 6.94
CA LEU A 74 4.12 15.62 6.53
C LEU A 74 3.04 14.55 6.37
N VAL A 75 2.14 14.42 7.34
CA VAL A 75 1.02 13.47 7.28
C VAL A 75 0.07 13.83 6.14
N ARG A 76 -0.30 15.12 5.99
CA ARG A 76 -1.22 15.57 4.94
C ARG A 76 -0.68 15.32 3.56
N ARG A 77 0.62 15.56 3.32
CA ARG A 77 1.28 15.31 2.03
C ARG A 77 1.05 13.86 1.55
N GLY A 78 1.33 12.88 2.40
CA GLY A 78 1.14 11.47 2.05
C GLY A 78 -0.33 11.07 1.97
N TRP A 79 -1.15 11.58 2.88
CA TRP A 79 -2.58 11.35 2.88
C TRP A 79 -3.24 11.82 1.59
N ASP A 80 -2.96 13.05 1.15
CA ASP A 80 -3.57 13.65 -0.04
C ASP A 80 -3.08 12.93 -1.30
N LEU A 81 -1.78 12.62 -1.39
CA LEU A 81 -1.22 11.90 -2.53
C LEU A 81 -1.82 10.50 -2.68
N TYR A 82 -1.97 9.75 -1.58
CA TYR A 82 -2.55 8.41 -1.63
C TYR A 82 -4.06 8.41 -1.86
N ASN A 83 -4.76 9.43 -1.42
CA ASN A 83 -6.17 9.62 -1.78
C ASN A 83 -6.30 9.93 -3.28
N ARG A 84 -5.40 10.75 -3.84
CA ARG A 84 -5.35 11.01 -5.28
C ARG A 84 -5.10 9.71 -6.06
N LEU A 85 -4.11 8.90 -5.67
CA LEU A 85 -3.84 7.60 -6.29
C LEU A 85 -5.05 6.65 -6.20
N ALA A 86 -5.74 6.64 -5.07
CA ALA A 86 -6.93 5.79 -4.90
C ALA A 86 -8.14 6.25 -5.73
N ALA A 87 -8.17 7.52 -6.15
CA ALA A 87 -9.26 8.14 -6.89
C ALA A 87 -9.10 8.09 -8.41
N VAL A 88 -7.93 7.70 -8.94
CA VAL A 88 -7.72 7.61 -10.39
C VAL A 88 -8.70 6.64 -11.04
N LYS A 89 -9.12 6.92 -12.26
CA LYS A 89 -10.16 6.15 -12.97
C LYS A 89 -9.63 4.87 -13.62
N TYR A 90 -8.35 4.86 -13.98
CA TYR A 90 -7.70 3.67 -14.54
C TYR A 90 -7.28 2.69 -13.42
N PRO A 91 -7.21 1.38 -13.71
CA PRO A 91 -6.80 0.40 -12.72
C PRO A 91 -5.33 0.56 -12.32
N THR A 92 -5.06 0.50 -11.01
CA THR A 92 -3.73 0.57 -10.42
C THR A 92 -3.38 -0.73 -9.72
N LEU A 93 -2.12 -1.15 -9.77
CA LEU A 93 -1.63 -2.37 -9.14
C LEU A 93 -0.29 -2.13 -8.45
N ALA A 94 -0.18 -2.55 -7.19
CA ALA A 94 1.10 -2.66 -6.49
C ALA A 94 1.67 -4.07 -6.66
N LEU A 95 2.82 -4.19 -7.33
CA LEU A 95 3.55 -5.45 -7.49
C LEU A 95 4.60 -5.54 -6.37
N ILE A 96 4.25 -6.26 -5.30
CA ILE A 96 5.00 -6.32 -4.06
C ILE A 96 5.95 -7.49 -4.08
N ARG A 97 7.25 -7.18 -4.08
CA ARG A 97 8.34 -8.13 -3.93
C ARG A 97 9.20 -7.69 -2.76
N GLY A 98 9.66 -8.63 -1.91
CA GLY A 98 10.47 -8.32 -0.74
C GLY A 98 9.74 -7.46 0.30
N HIS A 99 10.44 -6.56 0.97
CA HIS A 99 9.88 -5.75 2.05
C HIS A 99 8.89 -4.68 1.56
N CYS A 100 7.71 -4.64 2.19
CA CYS A 100 6.67 -3.62 1.97
C CYS A 100 6.19 -3.15 3.35
N MET A 101 6.72 -2.03 3.83
CA MET A 101 6.56 -1.60 5.22
C MET A 101 5.95 -0.20 5.32
N GLY A 102 5.17 0.05 6.36
CA GLY A 102 4.66 1.37 6.71
C GLY A 102 4.01 2.10 5.54
N GLY A 103 4.50 3.29 5.21
CA GLY A 103 4.02 4.07 4.07
C GLY A 103 4.03 3.32 2.72
N GLY A 104 4.93 2.33 2.53
CA GLY A 104 4.91 1.46 1.35
C GLY A 104 3.70 0.52 1.33
N THR A 105 3.29 0.02 2.49
CA THR A 105 2.04 -0.75 2.65
C THR A 105 0.82 0.13 2.44
N GLU A 106 0.87 1.38 2.91
CA GLU A 106 -0.21 2.36 2.72
C GLU A 106 -0.37 2.76 1.24
N LEU A 107 0.75 2.91 0.49
CA LEU A 107 0.74 3.10 -0.96
C LEU A 107 0.11 1.90 -1.67
N ALA A 108 0.51 0.68 -1.29
CA ALA A 108 -0.08 -0.52 -1.86
C ALA A 108 -1.58 -0.63 -1.58
N LEU A 109 -2.04 -0.19 -0.41
CA LEU A 109 -3.47 -0.11 -0.05
C LEU A 109 -4.23 0.96 -0.84
N ALA A 110 -3.55 2.00 -1.31
CA ALA A 110 -4.14 3.02 -2.19
C ALA A 110 -4.35 2.50 -3.62
N CYS A 111 -3.58 1.50 -4.06
CA CYS A 111 -3.80 0.84 -5.35
C CYS A 111 -5.08 0.01 -5.35
N ARG A 112 -5.68 -0.13 -6.54
CA ARG A 112 -6.87 -0.98 -6.74
C ARG A 112 -6.56 -2.45 -6.50
N TYR A 113 -5.44 -2.95 -7.03
CA TYR A 113 -4.98 -4.34 -6.92
C TYR A 113 -3.61 -4.44 -6.26
N ARG A 114 -3.31 -5.61 -5.69
CA ARG A 114 -2.02 -5.96 -5.10
C ARG A 114 -1.65 -7.38 -5.46
N ILE A 115 -0.45 -7.57 -5.96
CA ILE A 115 0.17 -8.89 -6.12
C ILE A 115 1.31 -8.99 -5.11
N ALA A 116 1.32 -10.05 -4.32
CA ALA A 116 2.45 -10.39 -3.47
C ALA A 116 3.27 -11.52 -4.13
N VAL A 117 4.57 -11.28 -4.32
CA VAL A 117 5.47 -12.28 -4.90
C VAL A 117 5.85 -13.31 -3.86
N ASP A 118 5.64 -14.60 -4.16
CA ASP A 118 5.92 -15.73 -3.27
C ASP A 118 7.42 -16.02 -3.21
N GLU A 119 8.11 -15.29 -2.34
CA GLU A 119 9.52 -15.51 -2.02
C GLU A 119 9.79 -15.26 -0.52
N PRO A 120 10.86 -15.83 0.06
CA PRO A 120 11.12 -15.73 1.50
C PRO A 120 11.26 -14.29 2.02
N GLY A 121 11.74 -13.36 1.15
CA GLY A 121 11.93 -11.95 1.49
C GLY A 121 10.64 -11.13 1.50
N THR A 122 9.52 -11.62 0.96
CA THR A 122 8.27 -10.86 0.94
C THR A 122 7.67 -10.77 2.33
N ARG A 123 7.67 -9.54 2.87
CA ARG A 123 7.15 -9.19 4.20
C ARG A 123 6.37 -7.90 4.10
N ILE A 124 5.13 -7.94 4.55
CA ILE A 124 4.19 -6.80 4.48
C ILE A 124 3.77 -6.44 5.89
N ALA A 125 3.96 -5.19 6.31
CA ALA A 125 3.62 -4.76 7.66
C ALA A 125 3.23 -3.28 7.74
N LEU A 126 2.58 -2.92 8.84
CA LEU A 126 2.43 -1.55 9.34
C LEU A 126 3.12 -1.48 10.71
N PRO A 127 4.46 -1.27 10.75
CA PRO A 127 5.25 -1.36 11.96
C PRO A 127 5.33 -0.05 12.75
N GLU A 128 4.52 0.94 12.43
CA GLU A 128 4.53 2.30 13.00
C GLU A 128 4.47 2.30 14.54
N VAL A 129 3.76 1.35 15.14
CA VAL A 129 3.68 1.18 16.60
C VAL A 129 5.05 0.97 17.24
N MET A 130 6.01 0.37 16.53
CA MET A 130 7.37 0.15 17.01
C MET A 130 8.16 1.47 17.15
N LEU A 131 7.68 2.53 16.48
CA LEU A 131 8.22 3.88 16.54
C LEU A 131 7.36 4.81 17.42
N GLY A 132 6.33 4.29 18.11
CA GLY A 132 5.41 5.07 18.93
C GLY A 132 4.48 5.98 18.12
N ILE A 133 4.30 5.72 16.83
CA ILE A 133 3.40 6.46 15.93
C ILE A 133 2.32 5.54 15.36
N VAL A 134 1.45 6.07 14.51
CA VAL A 134 0.38 5.32 13.84
C VAL A 134 0.50 5.48 12.32
N PRO A 135 -0.03 4.52 11.52
CA PRO A 135 -0.10 4.66 10.05
C PRO A 135 -0.90 5.91 9.67
N GLY A 136 -0.20 6.94 9.15
CA GLY A 136 -0.75 8.28 8.94
C GLY A 136 -1.28 8.54 7.52
N TRP A 137 -0.91 7.72 6.54
CA TRP A 137 -1.22 7.95 5.12
C TRP A 137 -2.40 7.12 4.60
N GLY A 138 -3.24 6.65 5.53
CA GLY A 138 -4.51 5.98 5.26
C GLY A 138 -4.54 4.49 5.57
N GLY A 139 -3.46 3.92 6.10
CA GLY A 139 -3.39 2.51 6.49
C GLY A 139 -4.45 2.12 7.51
N MET A 140 -4.65 2.96 8.53
CA MET A 140 -5.68 2.75 9.55
C MET A 140 -7.10 2.66 9.00
N LEU A 141 -7.39 3.35 7.89
CA LEU A 141 -8.72 3.34 7.27
C LEU A 141 -8.85 2.25 6.21
N ARG A 142 -7.81 2.05 5.39
CA ARG A 142 -7.86 1.15 4.24
C ARG A 142 -7.64 -0.31 4.63
N LEU A 143 -6.71 -0.59 5.56
CA LEU A 143 -6.39 -1.97 5.92
C LEU A 143 -7.59 -2.74 6.48
N PRO A 144 -8.40 -2.20 7.43
CA PRO A 144 -9.60 -2.88 7.92
C PRO A 144 -10.65 -3.15 6.84
N GLN A 145 -10.72 -2.30 5.81
CA GLN A 145 -11.63 -2.48 4.69
C GLN A 145 -11.19 -3.61 3.74
N VAL A 146 -9.89 -3.97 3.77
CA VAL A 146 -9.30 -4.97 2.87
C VAL A 146 -9.21 -6.34 3.54
N ILE A 147 -8.76 -6.41 4.81
CA ILE A 147 -8.53 -7.70 5.52
C ILE A 147 -9.45 -7.93 6.71
N GLY A 148 -10.35 -6.98 6.99
CA GLY A 148 -11.21 -7.00 8.17
C GLY A 148 -10.56 -6.39 9.41
N PRO A 149 -11.39 -5.94 10.40
CA PRO A 149 -10.90 -5.16 11.54
C PRO A 149 -9.97 -5.94 12.47
N ALA A 150 -10.25 -7.20 12.74
CA ALA A 150 -9.47 -8.00 13.69
C ALA A 150 -8.02 -8.23 13.19
N ALA A 151 -7.87 -8.67 11.93
CA ALA A 151 -6.55 -8.87 11.34
C ALA A 151 -5.79 -7.56 11.15
N ALA A 152 -6.51 -6.48 10.82
CA ALA A 152 -5.92 -5.15 10.67
C ALA A 152 -5.39 -4.62 12.01
N LEU A 153 -6.17 -4.76 13.09
CA LEU A 153 -5.73 -4.38 14.44
C LEU A 153 -4.52 -5.19 14.89
N ASP A 154 -4.51 -6.52 14.67
CA ASP A 154 -3.34 -7.34 14.99
C ASP A 154 -2.08 -6.81 14.30
N MET A 155 -2.14 -6.54 12.99
CA MET A 155 -1.00 -6.02 12.25
C MET A 155 -0.55 -4.63 12.75
N MET A 156 -1.49 -3.71 12.97
CA MET A 156 -1.17 -2.33 13.38
C MET A 156 -0.71 -2.20 14.83
N LEU A 157 -1.28 -2.99 15.75
CA LEU A 157 -0.94 -2.91 17.18
C LEU A 157 0.32 -3.71 17.54
N THR A 158 0.70 -4.68 16.73
CA THR A 158 1.89 -5.52 16.98
C THR A 158 3.05 -5.20 16.05
N GLY A 159 2.83 -4.47 14.95
CA GLY A 159 3.83 -4.26 13.90
C GLY A 159 4.22 -5.54 13.16
N ARG A 160 3.52 -6.65 13.38
CA ARG A 160 3.87 -7.96 12.83
C ARG A 160 3.72 -8.00 11.32
N ALA A 161 4.76 -8.53 10.65
CA ALA A 161 4.74 -8.73 9.21
C ALA A 161 4.02 -10.03 8.82
N ILE A 162 3.34 -9.98 7.68
CA ILE A 162 2.75 -11.15 7.01
C ILE A 162 3.55 -11.48 5.74
N ASP A 163 3.63 -12.77 5.39
CA ASP A 163 4.20 -13.24 4.13
C ASP A 163 3.20 -13.15 2.97
N ALA A 164 3.68 -13.41 1.74
CA ALA A 164 2.87 -13.35 0.53
C ALA A 164 1.64 -14.28 0.56
N LYS A 165 1.80 -15.52 1.05
CA LYS A 165 0.70 -16.49 1.15
C LYS A 165 -0.34 -16.06 2.17
N ARG A 166 0.09 -15.54 3.32
CA ARG A 166 -0.81 -14.99 4.33
C ARG A 166 -1.52 -13.74 3.82
N ALA A 167 -0.82 -12.87 3.07
CA ALA A 167 -1.43 -11.70 2.44
C ALA A 167 -2.57 -12.08 1.49
N LYS A 168 -2.38 -13.12 0.66
CA LYS A 168 -3.45 -13.66 -0.20
C LYS A 168 -4.61 -14.25 0.62
N ARG A 169 -4.32 -15.06 1.64
CA ARG A 169 -5.37 -15.66 2.50
C ARG A 169 -6.22 -14.62 3.22
N LEU A 170 -5.59 -13.59 3.78
CA LEU A 170 -6.30 -12.49 4.45
C LEU A 170 -7.04 -11.58 3.48
N GLY A 171 -6.66 -11.57 2.19
CA GLY A 171 -7.22 -10.70 1.16
C GLY A 171 -6.53 -9.36 1.04
N PHE A 172 -5.37 -9.19 1.67
CA PHE A 172 -4.50 -8.04 1.39
C PHE A 172 -4.05 -8.06 -0.07
N ALA A 173 -3.52 -9.19 -0.53
CA ALA A 173 -3.16 -9.39 -1.93
C ALA A 173 -4.29 -10.07 -2.71
N ASP A 174 -4.52 -9.59 -3.93
CA ASP A 174 -5.45 -10.21 -4.88
C ASP A 174 -4.86 -11.49 -5.44
N GLU A 175 -3.52 -11.54 -5.65
CA GLU A 175 -2.80 -12.73 -6.06
C GLU A 175 -1.48 -12.91 -5.29
N CYS A 176 -1.05 -14.18 -5.19
CA CYS A 176 0.25 -14.59 -4.67
C CYS A 176 0.91 -15.45 -5.74
N VAL A 177 2.00 -14.98 -6.32
CA VAL A 177 2.59 -15.59 -7.52
C VAL A 177 4.10 -15.79 -7.38
N PRO A 178 4.68 -16.83 -7.99
CA PRO A 178 6.13 -16.98 -8.00
C PRO A 178 6.83 -15.89 -8.84
N PRO A 179 8.11 -15.55 -8.55
CA PRO A 179 8.83 -14.47 -9.21
C PRO A 179 8.82 -14.54 -10.74
N ARG A 180 8.96 -15.74 -11.29
CA ARG A 180 9.08 -15.96 -12.76
C ARG A 180 7.86 -15.49 -13.57
N VAL A 181 6.69 -15.34 -12.97
CA VAL A 181 5.45 -14.93 -13.67
C VAL A 181 4.88 -13.61 -13.17
N MET A 182 5.55 -12.93 -12.25
CA MET A 182 5.02 -11.77 -11.54
C MET A 182 4.60 -10.63 -12.48
N GLU A 183 5.39 -10.32 -13.51
CA GLU A 183 5.08 -9.26 -14.46
C GLU A 183 3.89 -9.62 -15.36
N ASN A 184 3.85 -10.87 -15.85
CA ASN A 184 2.71 -11.33 -16.64
C ASN A 184 1.42 -11.35 -15.81
N ALA A 185 1.48 -11.80 -14.56
CA ALA A 185 0.35 -11.78 -13.65
C ALA A 185 -0.12 -10.34 -13.38
N ALA A 186 0.81 -9.39 -13.22
CA ALA A 186 0.48 -7.98 -13.03
C ALA A 186 -0.23 -7.40 -14.27
N ARG A 187 0.29 -7.67 -15.48
CA ARG A 187 -0.36 -7.26 -16.75
C ARG A 187 -1.77 -7.81 -16.86
N MET A 188 -1.92 -9.11 -16.65
CA MET A 188 -3.22 -9.78 -16.75
C MET A 188 -4.22 -9.23 -15.74
N LEU A 189 -3.81 -9.06 -14.48
CA LEU A 189 -4.71 -8.61 -13.42
C LEU A 189 -5.12 -7.14 -13.62
N VAL A 190 -4.18 -6.24 -13.91
CA VAL A 190 -4.48 -4.81 -14.04
C VAL A 190 -5.37 -4.53 -15.25
N LEU A 191 -5.26 -5.33 -16.32
CA LEU A 191 -6.06 -5.18 -17.54
C LEU A 191 -7.33 -6.02 -17.53
N SER A 192 -7.53 -6.89 -16.52
CA SER A 192 -8.67 -7.83 -16.47
C SER A 192 -10.03 -7.16 -16.31
N GLY A 193 -10.06 -5.92 -15.80
CA GLY A 193 -11.30 -5.24 -15.44
C GLY A 193 -12.05 -5.87 -14.27
N HIS A 194 -11.45 -6.84 -13.55
CA HIS A 194 -12.10 -7.49 -12.41
C HIS A 194 -12.54 -6.46 -11.35
N PRO A 195 -13.70 -6.62 -10.74
CA PRO A 195 -14.12 -5.77 -9.65
C PRO A 195 -13.15 -5.90 -8.47
N LYS A 196 -12.94 -4.80 -7.74
CA LYS A 196 -12.17 -4.82 -6.49
C LYS A 196 -12.76 -5.88 -5.55
N ARG A 197 -11.90 -6.71 -4.95
CA ARG A 197 -12.32 -7.69 -3.96
C ARG A 197 -13.12 -7.03 -2.84
N GLN A 198 -14.21 -7.64 -2.46
CA GLN A 198 -15.03 -7.21 -1.32
C GLN A 198 -14.80 -8.14 -0.14
N LEU A 199 -14.83 -7.58 1.07
CA LEU A 199 -14.84 -8.38 2.29
C LEU A 199 -16.05 -9.33 2.32
N PRO A 200 -15.93 -10.51 2.95
CA PRO A 200 -17.06 -11.36 3.28
C PRO A 200 -18.17 -10.58 3.99
N PHE A 201 -19.42 -10.96 3.78
CA PHE A 201 -20.59 -10.26 4.30
C PHE A 201 -20.48 -9.95 5.81
N MET A 202 -20.11 -10.92 6.62
CA MET A 202 -19.94 -10.74 8.07
C MET A 202 -18.92 -9.65 8.42
N GLN A 203 -17.77 -9.62 7.74
CA GLN A 203 -16.75 -8.59 7.96
C GLN A 203 -17.20 -7.21 7.47
N ARG A 204 -18.01 -7.15 6.41
CA ARG A 204 -18.64 -5.91 5.96
C ARG A 204 -19.64 -5.37 6.98
N MET A 205 -20.42 -6.25 7.59
CA MET A 205 -21.35 -5.88 8.67
C MET A 205 -20.61 -5.33 9.90
N MET A 206 -19.49 -5.95 10.29
CA MET A 206 -18.63 -5.49 11.39
C MET A 206 -17.98 -4.12 11.11
N ASN A 207 -17.61 -3.84 9.88
CA ASN A 207 -17.05 -2.53 9.48
C ASN A 207 -18.12 -1.44 9.27
N GLY A 208 -19.38 -1.80 9.10
CA GLY A 208 -20.50 -0.93 8.81
C GLY A 208 -21.53 -0.85 9.95
N PRO A 209 -22.74 -1.42 9.79
CA PRO A 209 -23.84 -1.24 10.72
C PRO A 209 -23.55 -1.70 12.16
N LEU A 210 -22.72 -2.73 12.33
CA LEU A 210 -22.35 -3.27 13.65
C LEU A 210 -21.10 -2.63 14.26
N LYS A 211 -20.52 -1.60 13.64
CA LYS A 211 -19.31 -0.93 14.09
C LYS A 211 -19.41 -0.47 15.55
N GLY A 212 -20.56 0.09 15.95
CA GLY A 212 -20.81 0.54 17.32
C GLY A 212 -20.81 -0.62 18.35
N VAL A 213 -21.36 -1.77 17.99
CA VAL A 213 -21.41 -2.96 18.85
C VAL A 213 -19.99 -3.53 19.03
N VAL A 214 -19.23 -3.65 17.95
CA VAL A 214 -17.83 -4.12 17.98
C VAL A 214 -16.97 -3.19 18.84
N ALA A 215 -17.09 -1.88 18.68
CA ALA A 215 -16.34 -0.90 19.46
C ALA A 215 -16.71 -0.93 20.97
N SER A 216 -17.97 -1.21 21.31
CA SER A 216 -18.39 -1.32 22.72
C SER A 216 -17.87 -2.58 23.40
N GLN A 217 -17.71 -3.68 22.65
CA GLN A 217 -17.18 -4.94 23.17
C GLN A 217 -15.64 -4.89 23.33
N ALA A 218 -14.93 -4.16 22.47
CA ALA A 218 -13.49 -4.00 22.56
C ALA A 218 -13.03 -3.10 23.74
N LYS A 219 -13.96 -2.39 24.38
CA LYS A 219 -13.70 -1.54 25.58
C LYS A 219 -13.92 -2.27 26.92
N LYS A 220 -14.38 -3.51 26.89
CA LYS A 220 -14.50 -4.40 28.06
C LYS A 220 -13.32 -5.35 28.11
#